data_a0e4a256f92acc49ab315921462ab3ba
#
_entry.id   a0e4a256f92acc49ab315921462ab3ba
#
_cell.length_a   1.000
_cell.length_b   1.000
_cell.length_c   1.000
_cell.angle_alpha   90.00
_cell.angle_beta   90.00
_cell.angle_gamma   90.00
#
_symmetry.space_group_name_H-M   'P 1'
#
loop_
_entity.id
_entity.type
_entity.pdbx_description
1 polymer ?
#
loop_
_entity_poly.entity_id
_entity_poly.type
_entity_poly.pdbx_seq_one_letter_code
_entity_poly.pdbx_strand_id
1 'polypeptide(L)'
;MSQPDVPFPQSPVVPTMVEGDHTIQFSCHKGISCWNACCSNIDISLTPYDIVRLKKHLGISSTEFLRDYTVPYEMEKDGMAGVKLRPIENGTACRFMQPEGCGVYENRPTACRYYPVALLSMRRQDEYVDRQSYAIVKEDHCKGHEVARSISIDDYRKEQGLPEYDELARGWRQLVLKKISSG
;
A
#
# COMPACT_ATOMS: atom_id res chain seq x y z
N MET A 1 10.28 1.11 -33.35
CA MET A 1 11.11 0.30 -32.45
C MET A 1 10.18 -0.53 -31.59
N SER A 2 10.09 -1.83 -31.85
CA SER A 2 9.22 -2.76 -31.10
C SER A 2 9.82 -2.96 -29.70
N GLN A 3 9.01 -2.81 -28.68
CA GLN A 3 9.40 -3.18 -27.31
C GLN A 3 9.74 -4.68 -27.27
N PRO A 4 10.76 -5.10 -26.53
CA PRO A 4 11.06 -6.52 -26.36
C PRO A 4 9.89 -7.21 -25.67
N ASP A 5 9.50 -8.37 -26.19
CA ASP A 5 8.47 -9.23 -25.63
C ASP A 5 8.97 -9.77 -24.29
N VAL A 6 8.52 -9.15 -23.20
CA VAL A 6 8.88 -9.57 -21.83
C VAL A 6 7.87 -10.62 -21.34
N PRO A 7 8.33 -11.84 -21.01
CA PRO A 7 7.45 -12.96 -20.64
C PRO A 7 6.86 -12.87 -19.22
N PHE A 8 6.89 -11.69 -18.59
CA PHE A 8 6.35 -11.46 -17.25
C PHE A 8 5.14 -10.56 -17.32
N PRO A 9 4.11 -10.78 -16.46
CA PRO A 9 3.00 -9.86 -16.36
C PRO A 9 3.53 -8.44 -16.08
N GLN A 10 3.06 -7.47 -16.85
CA GLN A 10 3.49 -6.08 -16.69
C GLN A 10 3.13 -5.60 -15.30
N SER A 11 4.11 -5.08 -14.57
CA SER A 11 3.88 -4.47 -13.28
C SER A 11 2.98 -3.24 -13.45
N PRO A 12 1.94 -3.05 -12.63
CA PRO A 12 1.13 -1.83 -12.63
C PRO A 12 1.91 -0.61 -12.13
N VAL A 13 3.12 -0.80 -11.65
CA VAL A 13 4.00 0.27 -11.17
C VAL A 13 4.71 0.91 -12.37
N VAL A 14 4.49 2.20 -12.56
CA VAL A 14 5.25 2.99 -13.54
C VAL A 14 6.69 3.11 -13.02
N PRO A 15 7.71 2.62 -13.75
CA PRO A 15 9.08 2.50 -13.25
C PRO A 15 9.85 3.84 -13.21
N THR A 16 9.14 4.93 -12.94
CA THR A 16 9.72 6.28 -12.81
C THR A 16 9.65 6.68 -11.35
N MET A 17 10.81 6.82 -10.72
CA MET A 17 10.87 7.38 -9.37
C MET A 17 10.61 8.87 -9.42
N VAL A 18 9.70 9.34 -8.59
CA VAL A 18 9.32 10.75 -8.47
C VAL A 18 9.42 11.21 -7.02
N GLU A 19 9.59 12.52 -6.82
CA GLU A 19 9.65 13.14 -5.51
C GLU A 19 8.26 13.59 -5.03
N GLY A 20 8.17 14.05 -3.79
CA GLY A 20 6.90 14.43 -3.17
C GLY A 20 6.18 15.62 -3.80
N ASP A 21 6.91 16.52 -4.46
CA ASP A 21 6.37 17.68 -5.20
C ASP A 21 5.78 17.30 -6.57
N HIS A 22 6.02 16.09 -7.04
CA HIS A 22 5.47 15.61 -8.30
C HIS A 22 3.94 15.62 -8.27
N THR A 23 3.35 16.19 -9.32
CA THR A 23 1.89 16.29 -9.47
C THR A 23 1.32 15.05 -10.14
N ILE A 24 0.33 14.47 -9.52
CA ILE A 24 -0.45 13.36 -10.08
C ILE A 24 -1.86 13.82 -10.43
N GLN A 25 -2.43 13.24 -11.48
CA GLN A 25 -3.85 13.38 -11.79
C GLN A 25 -4.58 12.19 -11.16
N PHE A 26 -5.31 12.44 -10.08
CA PHE A 26 -6.02 11.38 -9.38
C PHE A 26 -7.13 11.90 -8.47
N SER A 27 -8.26 11.20 -8.48
CA SER A 27 -9.30 11.33 -7.46
C SER A 27 -10.06 10.02 -7.31
N CYS A 28 -10.28 9.60 -6.07
CA CYS A 28 -11.14 8.46 -5.74
C CYS A 28 -12.27 8.94 -4.83
N HIS A 29 -13.50 8.68 -5.23
CA HIS A 29 -14.69 9.10 -4.49
C HIS A 29 -15.86 8.15 -4.73
N LYS A 30 -16.83 8.15 -3.81
CA LYS A 30 -18.07 7.40 -3.99
C LYS A 30 -18.78 7.88 -5.28
N GLY A 31 -19.19 6.94 -6.10
CA GLY A 31 -19.85 7.22 -7.39
C GLY A 31 -18.95 7.16 -8.63
N ILE A 32 -17.61 7.05 -8.46
CA ILE A 32 -16.74 6.70 -9.58
C ILE A 32 -17.03 5.26 -10.04
N SER A 33 -16.96 5.00 -11.36
CA SER A 33 -17.34 3.70 -11.93
C SER A 33 -16.52 2.51 -11.43
N CYS A 34 -15.29 2.76 -10.94
CA CYS A 34 -14.41 1.75 -10.34
C CYS A 34 -14.51 1.69 -8.80
N TRP A 35 -15.58 2.21 -8.20
CA TRP A 35 -15.75 2.18 -6.75
C TRP A 35 -15.62 0.76 -6.20
N ASN A 36 -14.78 0.55 -5.19
CA ASN A 36 -14.43 -0.74 -4.59
C ASN A 36 -13.67 -1.74 -5.48
N ALA A 37 -13.36 -1.43 -6.74
CA ALA A 37 -12.64 -2.36 -7.62
C ALA A 37 -11.26 -2.75 -7.05
N CYS A 38 -10.55 -1.82 -6.41
CA CYS A 38 -9.27 -2.08 -5.73
C CYS A 38 -9.39 -3.06 -4.53
N CYS A 39 -10.61 -3.30 -4.02
CA CYS A 39 -10.88 -4.25 -2.96
C CYS A 39 -11.25 -5.65 -3.45
N SER A 40 -11.40 -5.86 -4.76
CA SER A 40 -11.89 -7.12 -5.34
C SER A 40 -10.82 -8.20 -5.47
N ASN A 41 -9.55 -7.81 -5.54
CA ASN A 41 -8.41 -8.73 -5.64
C ASN A 41 -7.24 -8.15 -4.84
N ILE A 42 -7.19 -8.45 -3.54
CA ILE A 42 -6.23 -7.81 -2.64
C ILE A 42 -4.92 -8.58 -2.52
N ASP A 43 -3.83 -7.82 -2.47
CA ASP A 43 -2.52 -8.25 -1.99
C ASP A 43 -1.93 -7.14 -1.08
N ILE A 44 -2.42 -7.06 0.15
CA ILE A 44 -2.17 -5.95 1.07
C ILE A 44 -1.27 -6.40 2.21
N SER A 45 0.01 -6.01 2.14
CA SER A 45 0.95 -6.15 3.25
C SER A 45 0.61 -5.18 4.38
N LEU A 46 0.73 -5.66 5.62
CA LEU A 46 0.43 -4.88 6.82
C LEU A 46 1.71 -4.51 7.57
N THR A 47 1.80 -3.24 7.95
CA THR A 47 2.79 -2.79 8.94
C THR A 47 2.31 -3.11 10.36
N PRO A 48 3.20 -3.15 11.37
CA PRO A 48 2.77 -3.28 12.76
C PRO A 48 1.78 -2.19 13.19
N TYR A 49 1.90 -0.98 12.65
CA TYR A 49 0.97 0.10 12.96
C TYR A 49 -0.42 -0.14 12.35
N ASP A 50 -0.50 -0.67 11.13
CA ASP A 50 -1.79 -1.09 10.54
C ASP A 50 -2.51 -2.11 11.42
N ILE A 51 -1.77 -3.07 11.97
CA ILE A 51 -2.32 -4.08 12.88
C ILE A 51 -2.86 -3.42 14.15
N VAL A 52 -2.12 -2.49 14.73
CA VAL A 52 -2.57 -1.74 15.93
C VAL A 52 -3.86 -0.98 15.65
N ARG A 53 -3.95 -0.29 14.51
CA ARG A 53 -5.15 0.47 14.12
C ARG A 53 -6.36 -0.43 13.88
N LEU A 54 -6.18 -1.49 13.11
CA LEU A 54 -7.27 -2.41 12.74
C LEU A 54 -7.78 -3.19 13.95
N LYS A 55 -6.89 -3.79 14.76
CA LYS A 55 -7.32 -4.52 15.96
C LYS A 55 -8.07 -3.62 16.96
N LYS A 56 -7.62 -2.39 17.13
CA LYS A 56 -8.28 -1.41 18.01
C LYS A 56 -9.68 -1.05 17.49
N HIS A 57 -9.80 -0.83 16.20
CA HIS A 57 -11.10 -0.57 15.56
C HIS A 57 -12.07 -1.75 15.71
N LEU A 58 -11.58 -2.97 15.60
CA LEU A 58 -12.37 -4.20 15.73
C LEU A 58 -12.64 -4.58 17.21
N GLY A 59 -11.96 -3.97 18.17
CA GLY A 59 -12.09 -4.30 19.58
C GLY A 59 -11.55 -5.67 19.98
N ILE A 60 -10.52 -6.19 19.25
CA ILE A 60 -9.93 -7.51 19.45
C ILE A 60 -8.46 -7.45 19.84
N SER A 61 -7.93 -8.54 20.35
CA SER A 61 -6.51 -8.68 20.68
C SER A 61 -5.63 -8.80 19.42
N SER A 62 -4.31 -8.55 19.56
CA SER A 62 -3.36 -8.77 18.47
C SER A 62 -3.32 -10.23 18.03
N THR A 63 -3.42 -11.18 18.96
CA THR A 63 -3.42 -12.62 18.68
C THR A 63 -4.62 -13.00 17.82
N GLU A 64 -5.82 -12.54 18.17
CA GLU A 64 -7.03 -12.77 17.38
C GLU A 64 -6.93 -12.14 16.00
N PHE A 65 -6.44 -10.90 15.93
CA PHE A 65 -6.27 -10.23 14.65
C PHE A 65 -5.31 -10.99 13.72
N LEU A 66 -4.13 -11.38 14.22
CA LEU A 66 -3.14 -12.13 13.43
C LEU A 66 -3.67 -13.49 12.98
N ARG A 67 -4.38 -14.20 13.84
CA ARG A 67 -4.96 -15.52 13.52
C ARG A 67 -6.07 -15.43 12.47
N ASP A 68 -7.00 -14.50 12.63
CA ASP A 68 -8.27 -14.51 11.91
C ASP A 68 -8.27 -13.58 10.69
N TYR A 69 -7.46 -12.51 10.71
CA TYR A 69 -7.47 -11.46 9.69
C TYR A 69 -6.22 -11.40 8.84
N THR A 70 -5.22 -12.23 9.13
CA THR A 70 -3.96 -12.19 8.36
C THR A 70 -3.55 -13.55 7.84
N VAL A 71 -2.67 -13.53 6.85
CA VAL A 71 -1.89 -14.67 6.38
C VAL A 71 -0.41 -14.32 6.45
N PRO A 72 0.45 -15.21 6.95
CA PRO A 72 1.88 -14.99 6.93
C PRO A 72 2.43 -15.07 5.51
N TYR A 73 3.48 -14.31 5.24
CA TYR A 73 4.26 -14.43 4.01
C TYR A 73 5.73 -14.12 4.31
N GLU A 74 6.59 -14.57 3.44
CA GLU A 74 8.00 -14.24 3.48
C GLU A 74 8.25 -13.00 2.63
N MET A 75 8.84 -11.97 3.24
CA MET A 75 9.20 -10.72 2.56
C MET A 75 10.50 -10.95 1.81
N GLU A 76 10.41 -11.08 0.48
CA GLU A 76 11.53 -11.29 -0.44
C GLU A 76 12.43 -12.51 -0.12
N LYS A 77 13.54 -12.64 -0.84
CA LYS A 77 14.45 -13.80 -0.75
C LYS A 77 15.17 -13.95 0.60
N ASP A 78 15.08 -12.95 1.47
CA ASP A 78 15.90 -12.86 2.69
C ASP A 78 15.19 -13.32 3.96
N GLY A 79 14.04 -13.96 3.82
CA GLY A 79 13.40 -14.70 4.90
C GLY A 79 12.85 -13.85 6.03
N MET A 80 12.53 -12.58 5.82
CA MET A 80 11.83 -11.79 6.82
C MET A 80 10.34 -12.09 6.80
N ALA A 81 9.80 -12.56 7.92
CA ALA A 81 8.38 -12.81 8.05
C ALA A 81 7.57 -11.50 8.05
N GLY A 82 6.53 -11.46 7.25
CA GLY A 82 5.52 -10.42 7.23
C GLY A 82 4.11 -11.01 7.31
N VAL A 83 3.11 -10.16 7.35
CA VAL A 83 1.71 -10.57 7.26
C VAL A 83 0.98 -9.74 6.22
N LYS A 84 0.09 -10.40 5.50
CA LYS A 84 -0.86 -9.78 4.57
C LYS A 84 -2.28 -9.88 5.10
N LEU A 85 -3.12 -8.96 4.70
CA LEU A 85 -4.54 -9.02 5.01
C LEU A 85 -5.16 -10.28 4.36
N ARG A 86 -5.83 -11.08 5.15
CA ARG A 86 -6.54 -12.28 4.68
C ARG A 86 -7.76 -11.87 3.86
N PRO A 87 -7.92 -12.32 2.62
CA PRO A 87 -9.14 -12.10 1.85
C PRO A 87 -10.35 -12.83 2.44
N ILE A 88 -11.51 -12.67 1.83
CA ILE A 88 -12.70 -13.44 2.16
C ILE A 88 -12.46 -14.94 1.93
N GLU A 89 -13.25 -15.76 2.58
CA GLU A 89 -13.21 -17.21 2.41
C GLU A 89 -13.59 -17.58 0.97
N ASN A 90 -12.78 -18.43 0.34
CA ASN A 90 -12.96 -18.87 -1.05
C ASN A 90 -12.96 -17.73 -2.10
N GLY A 91 -12.26 -16.64 -1.84
CA GLY A 91 -12.17 -15.51 -2.76
C GLY A 91 -10.92 -14.68 -2.58
N THR A 92 -10.80 -13.64 -3.38
CA THR A 92 -9.66 -12.70 -3.40
C THR A 92 -10.03 -11.30 -2.89
N ALA A 93 -11.32 -11.07 -2.63
CA ALA A 93 -11.79 -9.76 -2.20
C ALA A 93 -11.43 -9.44 -0.74
N CYS A 94 -11.33 -8.15 -0.45
CA CYS A 94 -11.11 -7.66 0.89
C CYS A 94 -12.31 -7.97 1.79
N ARG A 95 -12.07 -8.56 2.96
CA ARG A 95 -13.12 -8.86 3.94
C ARG A 95 -13.80 -7.64 4.57
N PHE A 96 -13.17 -6.46 4.43
CA PHE A 96 -13.74 -5.19 4.89
C PHE A 96 -14.51 -4.45 3.79
N MET A 97 -14.58 -5.00 2.59
CA MET A 97 -15.35 -4.42 1.50
C MET A 97 -16.85 -4.55 1.80
N GLN A 98 -17.55 -3.43 1.68
CA GLN A 98 -18.99 -3.34 1.83
C GLN A 98 -19.58 -2.62 0.60
N PRO A 99 -20.88 -2.76 0.30
CA PRO A 99 -21.50 -2.04 -0.81
C PRO A 99 -21.31 -0.52 -0.75
N GLU A 100 -21.26 0.01 0.48
CA GLU A 100 -21.09 1.43 0.75
C GLU A 100 -19.63 1.90 0.73
N GLY A 101 -18.67 0.99 0.62
CA GLY A 101 -17.23 1.27 0.63
C GLY A 101 -16.46 0.40 1.61
N CYS A 102 -15.32 0.90 2.07
CA CYS A 102 -14.48 0.22 3.05
C CYS A 102 -15.06 0.33 4.46
N GLY A 103 -15.39 -0.80 5.10
CA GLY A 103 -15.93 -0.84 6.47
C GLY A 103 -14.94 -0.39 7.55
N VAL A 104 -13.64 -0.28 7.21
CA VAL A 104 -12.58 0.21 8.11
C VAL A 104 -11.90 1.47 7.54
N TYR A 105 -12.61 2.29 6.78
CA TYR A 105 -12.03 3.39 5.99
C TYR A 105 -11.08 4.28 6.78
N GLU A 106 -11.48 4.73 7.98
CA GLU A 106 -10.66 5.58 8.86
C GLU A 106 -9.43 4.85 9.43
N ASN A 107 -9.41 3.53 9.38
CA ASN A 107 -8.32 2.69 9.88
C ASN A 107 -7.75 1.77 8.79
N ARG A 108 -8.03 2.10 7.52
CA ARG A 108 -7.54 1.29 6.40
C ARG A 108 -6.01 1.23 6.37
N PRO A 109 -5.42 0.11 5.93
CA PRO A 109 -3.98 -0.09 5.90
C PRO A 109 -3.22 0.99 5.13
N THR A 110 -1.95 1.17 5.48
CA THR A 110 -1.01 2.09 4.82
C THR A 110 -0.99 1.89 3.30
N ALA A 111 -0.95 0.66 2.81
CA ALA A 111 -0.99 0.36 1.38
C ALA A 111 -2.26 0.90 0.69
N CYS A 112 -3.43 0.75 1.33
CA CYS A 112 -4.69 1.29 0.83
C CYS A 112 -4.75 2.82 0.84
N ARG A 113 -4.02 3.47 1.77
CA ARG A 113 -3.93 4.93 1.85
C ARG A 113 -3.00 5.49 0.79
N TYR A 114 -1.92 4.77 0.50
CA TYR A 114 -0.95 5.19 -0.50
C TYR A 114 -1.49 5.11 -1.93
N TYR A 115 -2.32 4.12 -2.25
CA TYR A 115 -2.81 3.94 -3.62
C TYR A 115 -3.43 5.24 -4.20
N PRO A 116 -3.02 5.74 -5.36
CA PRO A 116 -2.26 5.09 -6.44
C PRO A 116 -0.74 5.37 -6.38
N VAL A 117 -0.22 5.77 -5.25
CA VAL A 117 1.21 6.00 -5.05
C VAL A 117 1.82 4.79 -4.35
N ALA A 118 3.03 4.42 -4.69
CA ALA A 118 3.84 3.45 -3.96
C ALA A 118 5.05 4.15 -3.34
N LEU A 119 5.26 3.97 -2.04
CA LEU A 119 6.45 4.46 -1.35
C LEU A 119 7.64 3.55 -1.66
N LEU A 120 8.69 4.13 -2.20
CA LEU A 120 9.97 3.48 -2.43
C LEU A 120 10.97 3.97 -1.39
N SER A 121 11.35 3.11 -0.48
CA SER A 121 12.41 3.42 0.51
C SER A 121 13.71 2.80 0.04
N MET A 122 14.73 3.62 -0.17
CA MET A 122 16.06 3.16 -0.53
C MET A 122 17.06 3.62 0.52
N ARG A 123 17.99 2.72 0.88
CA ARG A 123 19.13 3.01 1.74
C ARG A 123 20.41 2.80 0.96
N ARG A 124 21.27 3.81 0.90
CA ARG A 124 22.66 3.61 0.48
C ARG A 124 23.48 3.13 1.67
N GLN A 125 24.49 2.32 1.43
CA GLN A 125 25.32 1.70 2.49
C GLN A 125 25.98 2.72 3.44
N ASP A 126 26.14 3.95 2.99
CA ASP A 126 26.81 5.05 3.67
C ASP A 126 25.88 6.18 4.15
N GLU A 127 24.57 6.05 3.92
CA GLU A 127 23.57 7.07 4.31
C GLU A 127 22.75 6.61 5.52
N TYR A 128 22.70 7.45 6.55
CA TYR A 128 21.81 7.27 7.72
C TYR A 128 20.37 7.75 7.47
N VAL A 129 20.11 8.34 6.33
CA VAL A 129 18.80 8.94 5.98
C VAL A 129 18.12 8.08 4.93
N ASP A 130 16.91 7.62 5.25
CA ASP A 130 16.03 6.99 4.28
C ASP A 130 15.58 8.02 3.24
N ARG A 131 16.06 7.92 2.00
CA ARG A 131 15.48 8.68 0.90
C ARG A 131 14.14 8.07 0.54
N GLN A 132 13.10 8.87 0.65
CA GLN A 132 11.78 8.51 0.20
C GLN A 132 11.59 9.02 -1.23
N SER A 133 11.31 8.11 -2.13
CA SER A 133 10.83 8.40 -3.48
C SER A 133 9.55 7.62 -3.71
N TYR A 134 8.84 7.95 -4.77
CA TYR A 134 7.53 7.38 -5.04
C TYR A 134 7.46 6.84 -6.45
N ALA A 135 6.61 5.85 -6.65
CA ALA A 135 6.18 5.41 -7.96
C ALA A 135 4.67 5.56 -8.10
N ILE A 136 4.19 5.65 -9.32
CA ILE A 136 2.76 5.72 -9.60
C ILE A 136 2.28 4.33 -10.00
N VAL A 137 1.22 3.86 -9.35
CA VAL A 137 0.55 2.60 -9.66
C VAL A 137 -0.61 2.90 -10.59
N LYS A 138 -0.62 2.28 -11.77
CA LYS A 138 -1.71 2.39 -12.74
C LYS A 138 -2.23 1.01 -13.05
N GLU A 139 -3.45 0.76 -12.66
CA GLU A 139 -4.16 -0.48 -12.94
C GLU A 139 -5.34 -0.21 -13.87
N ASP A 140 -5.60 -1.09 -14.81
CA ASP A 140 -6.60 -0.91 -15.87
C ASP A 140 -8.02 -0.68 -15.32
N HIS A 141 -8.31 -1.27 -14.17
CA HIS A 141 -9.61 -1.09 -13.51
C HIS A 141 -9.78 0.29 -12.88
N CYS A 142 -8.69 1.03 -12.61
CA CYS A 142 -8.75 2.29 -11.86
C CYS A 142 -9.07 3.48 -12.75
N LYS A 143 -10.27 4.06 -12.58
CA LYS A 143 -10.72 5.28 -13.27
C LYS A 143 -10.36 6.57 -12.52
N GLY A 144 -9.75 6.46 -11.37
CA GLY A 144 -9.30 7.62 -10.60
C GLY A 144 -8.30 8.52 -11.34
N HIS A 145 -7.50 7.94 -12.23
CA HIS A 145 -6.54 8.66 -13.07
C HIS A 145 -7.19 9.45 -14.23
N GLU A 146 -8.44 9.17 -14.53
CA GLU A 146 -9.20 9.85 -15.60
C GLU A 146 -9.93 11.11 -15.08
N VAL A 147 -9.98 11.29 -13.76
CA VAL A 147 -10.63 12.45 -13.14
C VAL A 147 -9.72 13.67 -13.24
N ALA A 148 -10.27 14.80 -13.68
CA ALA A 148 -9.53 16.07 -13.86
C ALA A 148 -9.23 16.77 -12.53
N ARG A 149 -8.46 16.12 -11.67
CA ARG A 149 -7.95 16.65 -10.40
C ARG A 149 -6.45 16.46 -10.33
N SER A 150 -5.71 17.55 -10.21
CA SER A 150 -4.26 17.53 -10.05
C SER A 150 -3.89 17.84 -8.60
N ILE A 151 -2.98 17.06 -8.03
CA ILE A 151 -2.52 17.21 -6.64
C ILE A 151 -1.05 16.76 -6.54
N SER A 152 -0.23 17.43 -5.71
CA SER A 152 1.11 16.93 -5.41
C SER A 152 1.03 15.65 -4.57
N ILE A 153 2.05 14.79 -4.67
CA ILE A 153 2.12 13.58 -3.84
C ILE A 153 2.13 13.95 -2.35
N ASP A 154 2.85 15.00 -1.97
CA ASP A 154 2.91 15.43 -0.58
C ASP A 154 1.56 15.90 -0.04
N ASP A 155 0.78 16.62 -0.84
CA ASP A 155 -0.56 17.04 -0.42
C ASP A 155 -1.53 15.87 -0.43
N TYR A 156 -1.43 14.97 -1.41
CA TYR A 156 -2.18 13.72 -1.41
C TYR A 156 -1.91 12.90 -0.14
N ARG A 157 -0.65 12.74 0.25
CA ARG A 157 -0.26 12.04 1.48
C ARG A 157 -0.87 12.68 2.73
N LYS A 158 -0.88 14.01 2.82
CA LYS A 158 -1.53 14.73 3.93
C LYS A 158 -3.03 14.45 3.98
N GLU A 159 -3.72 14.52 2.84
CA GLU A 159 -5.15 14.19 2.77
C GLU A 159 -5.45 12.74 3.20
N GLN A 160 -4.57 11.81 2.88
CA GLN A 160 -4.71 10.40 3.25
C GLN A 160 -4.27 10.11 4.70
N GLY A 161 -3.78 11.10 5.46
CA GLY A 161 -3.29 10.94 6.82
C GLY A 161 -2.00 10.13 6.92
N LEU A 162 -1.26 10.00 5.84
CA LEU A 162 -0.04 9.18 5.74
C LEU A 162 1.13 9.66 6.60
N PRO A 163 1.32 10.97 6.90
CA PRO A 163 2.46 11.38 7.73
C PRO A 163 2.53 10.67 9.08
N GLU A 164 1.40 10.45 9.76
CA GLU A 164 1.35 9.68 11.01
C GLU A 164 1.72 8.20 10.80
N TYR A 165 1.16 7.57 9.76
CA TYR A 165 1.46 6.18 9.41
C TYR A 165 2.93 5.99 9.06
N ASP A 166 3.51 6.92 8.31
CA ASP A 166 4.91 6.88 7.92
C ASP A 166 5.85 7.01 9.12
N GLU A 167 5.56 7.90 10.05
CA GLU A 167 6.37 8.07 11.24
C GLU A 167 6.32 6.82 12.13
N LEU A 168 5.13 6.30 12.40
CA LEU A 168 4.96 5.13 13.28
C LEU A 168 5.41 3.81 12.64
N ALA A 169 5.41 3.72 11.31
CA ALA A 169 5.97 2.56 10.59
C ALA A 169 7.48 2.67 10.31
N ARG A 170 8.13 3.81 10.62
CA ARG A 170 9.53 4.07 10.31
C ARG A 170 10.48 3.02 10.87
N GLY A 171 10.34 2.68 12.15
CA GLY A 171 11.19 1.68 12.79
C GLY A 171 11.08 0.30 12.12
N TRP A 172 9.88 -0.07 11.70
CA TRP A 172 9.67 -1.30 10.95
C TRP A 172 10.35 -1.27 9.57
N ARG A 173 10.18 -0.20 8.80
CA ARG A 173 10.85 -0.06 7.51
C ARG A 173 12.37 -0.11 7.64
N GLN A 174 12.94 0.55 8.64
CA GLN A 174 14.38 0.51 8.92
C GLN A 174 14.87 -0.91 9.27
N LEU A 175 14.07 -1.66 10.04
CA LEU A 175 14.39 -3.06 10.37
C LEU A 175 14.40 -3.93 9.10
N VAL A 176 13.39 -3.80 8.23
CA VAL A 176 13.32 -4.51 6.94
C VAL A 176 14.53 -4.18 6.06
N LEU A 177 14.82 -2.89 5.86
CA LEU A 177 15.96 -2.44 5.04
C LEU A 177 17.31 -2.92 5.61
N LYS A 178 17.47 -2.92 6.94
CA LYS A 178 18.67 -3.42 7.59
C LYS A 178 18.84 -4.91 7.36
N LYS A 179 17.79 -5.70 7.44
CA LYS A 179 17.82 -7.15 7.18
C LYS A 179 18.23 -7.43 5.73
N ILE A 180 17.62 -6.75 4.76
CA ILE A 180 17.93 -6.87 3.33
C ILE A 180 19.42 -6.51 3.05
N SER A 181 19.96 -5.50 3.73
CA SER A 181 21.34 -5.04 3.50
C SER A 181 22.42 -5.83 4.26
N SER A 182 22.05 -6.70 5.20
CA SER A 182 23.00 -7.49 5.99
C SER A 182 23.25 -8.92 5.44
N GLY A 183 22.60 -9.28 4.34
CA GLY A 183 22.84 -10.50 3.54
C GLY A 183 22.48 -11.78 4.27
#